data_4f3b0458374f957e2fe638f041989461
#
_entry.id   4f3b0458374f957e2fe638f041989461
#
_cell.length_a   1.000
_cell.length_b   1.000
_cell.length_c   1.000
_cell.angle_alpha   90.00
_cell.angle_beta   90.00
_cell.angle_gamma   90.00
#
_symmetry.space_group_name_H-M   'P 1'
#
loop_
_entity.id
_entity.type
_entity.pdbx_description
1 polymer ?
#
loop_
_entity_poly.entity_id
_entity_poly.type
_entity_poly.pdbx_seq_one_letter_code
_entity_poly.pdbx_strand_id
1 'polypeptide(L)'
;MSLVDGSLGRRYLLLASDRGDRSRELEQILSMVGNVDVVSTSDMPEKPAKSLSGIVVDIDLRSTESVQRVRRRLVSKAYQSMPRLFVLADTLHHGSTQAWALGATDTIQRPFDPEAVLRRLTASFAESSEKSETSNAAREALMRGVAAAHAALVRVFEKLRAGVPLSPDDVMQEETRILKALKRSSIREWILAVRKHHNRSYRHCLLVTGFAVAFGQQLGMREEDQRRLARAGLIHDVGKAFIPVAILNKAGALSAVEEETMREHTRRGFDALSAQASFPREMLDVVLHHHELLDGSGYPDRLRNGEISDIVRIITIVDVFSTFVERGAQDPEFTRERAFSTLESMSKKLDPQLIQAFRPVALGS
;
A
#
# COMPACT_ATOMS: atom_id res chain seq x y z
N MET A 1 -23.08 -25.99 -7.79
CA MET A 1 -23.68 -26.45 -9.07
C MET A 1 -23.13 -25.56 -10.18
N SER A 2 -22.22 -26.10 -10.96
CA SER A 2 -21.73 -25.79 -12.29
C SER A 2 -21.77 -24.34 -12.79
N LEU A 3 -20.61 -23.67 -12.72
CA LEU A 3 -20.22 -22.57 -13.61
C LEU A 3 -18.70 -22.70 -13.85
N VAL A 4 -18.28 -23.68 -14.61
CA VAL A 4 -16.94 -23.74 -15.20
C VAL A 4 -17.15 -24.00 -16.67
N ASP A 5 -17.12 -22.91 -17.43
CA ASP A 5 -17.20 -22.94 -18.88
C ASP A 5 -15.89 -23.49 -19.47
N GLY A 6 -15.98 -24.32 -20.48
CA GLY A 6 -15.00 -25.24 -21.00
C GLY A 6 -13.84 -24.68 -21.83
N SER A 7 -13.24 -23.51 -21.48
CA SER A 7 -12.09 -22.91 -22.21
C SER A 7 -10.81 -22.74 -21.36
N LEU A 8 -10.72 -23.40 -20.19
CA LEU A 8 -9.52 -23.41 -19.35
C LEU A 8 -8.48 -24.38 -19.92
N GLY A 9 -7.68 -23.91 -20.89
CA GLY A 9 -6.43 -24.58 -21.25
C GLY A 9 -5.66 -24.92 -19.96
N ARG A 10 -5.07 -26.14 -19.89
CA ARG A 10 -4.37 -26.66 -18.69
C ARG A 10 -3.36 -25.64 -18.16
N ARG A 11 -3.73 -24.91 -17.10
CA ARG A 11 -2.83 -23.98 -16.40
C ARG A 11 -1.75 -24.78 -15.68
N TYR A 12 -0.53 -24.25 -15.68
CA TYR A 12 0.59 -24.81 -14.92
C TYR A 12 1.02 -23.82 -13.85
N LEU A 13 1.10 -24.29 -12.61
CA LEU A 13 1.52 -23.52 -11.45
C LEU A 13 2.78 -24.12 -10.85
N LEU A 14 3.66 -23.27 -10.34
CA LEU A 14 4.81 -23.68 -9.56
C LEU A 14 4.56 -23.33 -8.09
N LEU A 15 4.60 -24.32 -7.21
CA LEU A 15 4.62 -24.12 -5.77
C LEU A 15 6.05 -24.29 -5.26
N ALA A 16 6.72 -23.19 -4.91
CA ALA A 16 8.04 -23.19 -4.27
C ALA A 16 7.84 -23.18 -2.75
N SER A 17 8.16 -24.28 -2.07
CA SER A 17 7.95 -24.41 -0.63
C SER A 17 9.06 -25.23 0.04
N ASP A 18 9.56 -24.73 1.17
CA ASP A 18 10.46 -25.46 2.08
C ASP A 18 9.70 -26.04 3.31
N ARG A 19 8.37 -26.06 3.25
CA ARG A 19 7.48 -26.41 4.38
C ARG A 19 6.67 -27.70 4.11
N GLY A 20 7.33 -28.84 4.07
CA GLY A 20 6.80 -30.19 3.85
C GLY A 20 5.28 -30.41 3.96
N ASP A 21 4.74 -30.56 5.18
CA ASP A 21 3.30 -30.87 5.36
C ASP A 21 2.35 -29.71 4.97
N ARG A 22 2.80 -28.47 5.09
CA ARG A 22 1.99 -27.28 4.74
C ARG A 22 1.93 -27.07 3.22
N SER A 23 2.86 -27.62 2.45
CA SER A 23 2.81 -27.56 1.00
C SER A 23 1.69 -28.43 0.42
N ARG A 24 1.33 -29.54 1.09
CA ARG A 24 0.24 -30.42 0.65
C ARG A 24 -1.13 -29.73 0.68
N GLU A 25 -1.40 -28.92 1.72
CA GLU A 25 -2.63 -28.11 1.79
C GLU A 25 -2.72 -27.15 0.60
N LEU A 26 -1.65 -26.42 0.31
CA LEU A 26 -1.59 -25.50 -0.82
C LEU A 26 -1.67 -26.23 -2.16
N GLU A 27 -0.98 -27.34 -2.31
CA GLU A 27 -1.05 -28.19 -3.51
C GLU A 27 -2.47 -28.64 -3.82
N GLN A 28 -3.22 -29.09 -2.82
CA GLN A 28 -4.63 -29.46 -2.97
C GLN A 28 -5.48 -28.28 -3.45
N ILE A 29 -5.34 -27.11 -2.81
CA ILE A 29 -6.07 -25.91 -3.20
C ILE A 29 -5.72 -25.49 -4.63
N LEU A 30 -4.44 -25.45 -4.97
CA LEU A 30 -3.95 -25.03 -6.27
C LEU A 30 -4.33 -25.99 -7.40
N SER A 31 -4.44 -27.30 -7.09
CA SER A 31 -4.85 -28.34 -8.03
C SER A 31 -6.30 -28.17 -8.53
N MET A 32 -7.11 -27.36 -7.81
CA MET A 32 -8.46 -27.01 -8.25
C MET A 32 -8.48 -26.06 -9.46
N VAL A 33 -7.38 -25.34 -9.73
CA VAL A 33 -7.28 -24.34 -10.81
C VAL A 33 -6.24 -24.67 -11.88
N GLY A 34 -5.42 -25.71 -11.68
CA GLY A 34 -4.42 -26.13 -12.67
C GLY A 34 -3.53 -27.28 -12.20
N ASN A 35 -2.58 -27.64 -13.06
CA ASN A 35 -1.54 -28.61 -12.69
C ASN A 35 -0.48 -27.91 -11.83
N VAL A 36 -0.05 -28.51 -10.75
CA VAL A 36 0.89 -27.94 -9.78
C VAL A 36 2.18 -28.73 -9.78
N ASP A 37 3.29 -28.07 -10.04
CA ASP A 37 4.62 -28.61 -9.82
C ASP A 37 5.14 -28.10 -8.46
N VAL A 38 5.32 -28.98 -7.50
CA VAL A 38 5.84 -28.64 -6.16
C VAL A 38 7.35 -28.82 -6.15
N VAL A 39 8.07 -27.77 -5.76
CA VAL A 39 9.54 -27.79 -5.69
C VAL A 39 10.03 -27.18 -4.38
N SER A 40 11.17 -27.65 -3.87
CA SER A 40 11.89 -26.94 -2.82
C SER A 40 12.57 -25.67 -3.39
N THR A 41 12.96 -24.74 -2.53
CA THR A 41 13.67 -23.53 -2.99
C THR A 41 15.03 -23.86 -3.59
N SER A 42 15.67 -24.98 -3.19
CA SER A 42 16.93 -25.48 -3.76
C SER A 42 16.75 -26.02 -5.17
N ASP A 43 15.60 -26.65 -5.45
CA ASP A 43 15.33 -27.36 -6.71
C ASP A 43 14.58 -26.49 -7.73
N MET A 44 14.29 -25.25 -7.36
CA MET A 44 13.62 -24.30 -8.24
C MET A 44 14.44 -24.09 -9.54
N PRO A 45 13.91 -24.45 -10.73
CA PRO A 45 14.67 -24.42 -11.97
C PRO A 45 15.04 -23.00 -12.40
N GLU A 46 16.11 -22.83 -13.15
CA GLU A 46 16.48 -21.52 -13.74
C GLU A 46 15.47 -21.05 -14.77
N LYS A 47 14.93 -21.99 -15.53
CA LYS A 47 13.88 -21.78 -16.51
C LYS A 47 12.85 -22.90 -16.38
N PRO A 48 11.56 -22.55 -16.25
CA PRO A 48 10.51 -23.56 -16.17
C PRO A 48 10.49 -24.42 -17.44
N ALA A 49 10.29 -25.73 -17.29
CA ALA A 49 10.18 -26.66 -18.42
C ALA A 49 8.87 -26.45 -19.21
N LYS A 50 7.86 -25.84 -18.60
CA LYS A 50 6.55 -25.56 -19.18
C LYS A 50 6.23 -24.08 -19.01
N SER A 51 5.33 -23.54 -19.85
CA SER A 51 4.81 -22.21 -19.68
C SER A 51 3.98 -22.15 -18.39
N LEU A 52 4.50 -21.49 -17.35
CA LEU A 52 3.81 -21.32 -16.09
C LEU A 52 2.77 -20.20 -16.20
N SER A 53 1.62 -20.40 -15.56
CA SER A 53 0.58 -19.37 -15.38
C SER A 53 0.80 -18.53 -14.14
N GLY A 54 1.56 -19.04 -13.15
CA GLY A 54 1.88 -18.32 -11.91
C GLY A 54 2.76 -19.13 -10.98
N ILE A 55 3.23 -18.45 -9.94
CA ILE A 55 4.07 -19.03 -8.90
C ILE A 55 3.46 -18.74 -7.54
N VAL A 56 3.41 -19.75 -6.68
CA VAL A 56 3.09 -19.60 -5.27
C VAL A 56 4.35 -19.88 -4.47
N VAL A 57 4.70 -19.01 -3.54
CA VAL A 57 5.90 -19.10 -2.71
C VAL A 57 5.50 -19.20 -1.24
N ASP A 58 5.76 -20.33 -0.61
CA ASP A 58 5.52 -20.59 0.82
C ASP A 58 6.82 -20.97 1.51
N ILE A 59 7.57 -19.97 1.94
CA ILE A 59 8.88 -20.13 2.58
C ILE A 59 8.92 -19.43 3.95
N ASP A 60 9.92 -19.76 4.76
CA ASP A 60 10.22 -18.94 5.94
C ASP A 60 11.02 -17.70 5.53
N LEU A 61 10.37 -16.55 5.50
CA LEU A 61 11.02 -15.28 5.15
C LEU A 61 12.07 -14.82 6.18
N ARG A 62 12.17 -15.47 7.36
CA ARG A 62 13.26 -15.27 8.32
C ARG A 62 14.52 -16.03 7.94
N SER A 63 14.40 -17.06 7.10
CA SER A 63 15.54 -17.81 6.59
C SER A 63 16.27 -17.03 5.50
N THR A 64 17.42 -16.47 5.82
CA THR A 64 18.27 -15.75 4.86
C THR A 64 18.60 -16.63 3.65
N GLU A 65 18.78 -17.93 3.86
CA GLU A 65 19.13 -18.89 2.81
C GLU A 65 17.96 -19.09 1.82
N SER A 66 16.74 -19.37 2.32
CA SER A 66 15.53 -19.53 1.48
C SER A 66 15.22 -18.25 0.72
N VAL A 67 15.32 -17.09 1.37
CA VAL A 67 15.15 -15.77 0.77
C VAL A 67 16.14 -15.54 -0.38
N GLN A 68 17.43 -15.83 -0.17
CA GLN A 68 18.45 -15.65 -1.21
C GLN A 68 18.27 -16.61 -2.39
N ARG A 69 17.85 -17.86 -2.15
CA ARG A 69 17.57 -18.84 -3.20
C ARG A 69 16.43 -18.37 -4.09
N VAL A 70 15.30 -18.02 -3.48
CA VAL A 70 14.11 -17.52 -4.20
C VAL A 70 14.42 -16.24 -4.95
N ARG A 71 15.12 -15.28 -4.33
CA ARG A 71 15.53 -14.03 -4.97
C ARG A 71 16.32 -14.26 -6.25
N ARG A 72 17.33 -15.14 -6.21
CA ARG A 72 18.16 -15.47 -7.39
C ARG A 72 17.33 -16.00 -8.56
N ARG A 73 16.30 -16.80 -8.28
CA ARG A 73 15.45 -17.38 -9.33
C ARG A 73 14.43 -16.38 -9.87
N LEU A 74 13.74 -15.65 -8.99
CA LEU A 74 12.68 -14.72 -9.37
C LEU A 74 13.17 -13.47 -10.14
N VAL A 75 14.46 -13.13 -10.05
CA VAL A 75 15.09 -12.06 -10.85
C VAL A 75 15.25 -12.44 -12.32
N SER A 76 15.25 -13.73 -12.67
CA SER A 76 15.41 -14.16 -14.06
C SER A 76 14.22 -13.75 -14.93
N LYS A 77 14.48 -13.41 -16.21
CA LYS A 77 13.43 -13.03 -17.17
C LYS A 77 12.31 -14.07 -17.29
N ALA A 78 12.63 -15.34 -17.04
CA ALA A 78 11.67 -16.44 -17.12
C ALA A 78 10.55 -16.36 -16.10
N TYR A 79 10.77 -15.66 -14.98
CA TYR A 79 9.82 -15.52 -13.88
C TYR A 79 9.26 -14.10 -13.70
N GLN A 80 9.81 -13.09 -14.40
CA GLN A 80 9.46 -11.69 -14.18
C GLN A 80 8.02 -11.31 -14.59
N SER A 81 7.46 -11.95 -15.60
CA SER A 81 6.15 -11.61 -16.17
C SER A 81 4.98 -12.35 -15.54
N MET A 82 5.23 -13.28 -14.59
CA MET A 82 4.18 -14.12 -14.04
C MET A 82 3.64 -13.59 -12.71
N PRO A 83 2.37 -13.86 -12.37
CA PRO A 83 1.82 -13.68 -11.04
C PRO A 83 2.64 -14.46 -9.99
N ARG A 84 2.95 -13.80 -8.88
CA ARG A 84 3.74 -14.36 -7.77
C ARG A 84 3.00 -14.14 -6.46
N LEU A 85 2.28 -15.14 -5.98
CA LEU A 85 1.59 -15.12 -4.70
C LEU A 85 2.49 -15.64 -3.60
N PHE A 86 2.78 -14.82 -2.59
CA PHE A 86 3.53 -15.22 -1.41
C PHE A 86 2.61 -15.54 -0.25
N VAL A 87 2.83 -16.70 0.39
CA VAL A 87 2.11 -17.11 1.59
C VAL A 87 2.92 -16.69 2.82
N LEU A 88 2.31 -15.85 3.64
CA LEU A 88 2.96 -15.27 4.82
C LEU A 88 2.56 -16.02 6.09
N ALA A 89 3.52 -16.21 7.01
CA ALA A 89 3.24 -16.72 8.34
C ALA A 89 2.56 -15.63 9.19
N ASP A 90 1.63 -16.04 10.07
CA ASP A 90 0.85 -15.16 10.96
C ASP A 90 1.72 -14.27 11.87
N THR A 91 2.90 -14.74 12.25
CA THR A 91 3.79 -14.09 13.21
C THR A 91 4.79 -13.10 12.64
N LEU A 92 4.77 -12.85 11.33
CA LEU A 92 5.76 -12.00 10.66
C LEU A 92 5.25 -10.57 10.48
N HIS A 93 5.65 -9.66 11.38
CA HIS A 93 5.31 -8.23 11.31
C HIS A 93 5.80 -7.53 10.02
N HIS A 94 6.86 -8.06 9.39
CA HIS A 94 7.47 -7.53 8.16
C HIS A 94 7.44 -8.50 6.97
N GLY A 95 6.71 -9.59 7.07
CA GLY A 95 6.66 -10.64 6.04
C GLY A 95 6.20 -10.13 4.68
N SER A 96 5.23 -9.21 4.66
CA SER A 96 4.75 -8.59 3.43
C SER A 96 5.82 -7.74 2.75
N THR A 97 6.58 -6.95 3.52
CA THR A 97 7.67 -6.11 2.98
C THR A 97 8.75 -6.95 2.30
N GLN A 98 9.16 -8.04 2.96
CA GLN A 98 10.16 -8.96 2.40
C GLN A 98 9.62 -9.66 1.14
N ALA A 99 8.36 -10.11 1.15
CA ALA A 99 7.73 -10.71 -0.03
C ALA A 99 7.70 -9.74 -1.22
N TRP A 100 7.34 -8.48 -1.00
CA TRP A 100 7.34 -7.45 -2.04
C TRP A 100 8.75 -7.13 -2.53
N ALA A 101 9.74 -7.07 -1.64
CA ALA A 101 11.16 -6.91 -2.02
C ALA A 101 11.68 -8.08 -2.86
N LEU A 102 11.11 -9.27 -2.70
CA LEU A 102 11.37 -10.45 -3.52
C LEU A 102 10.58 -10.47 -4.83
N GLY A 103 9.71 -9.48 -5.04
CA GLY A 103 8.92 -9.32 -6.25
C GLY A 103 7.55 -10.02 -6.20
N ALA A 104 6.96 -10.19 -5.02
CA ALA A 104 5.56 -10.63 -4.92
C ALA A 104 4.65 -9.73 -5.78
N THR A 105 3.66 -10.30 -6.43
CA THR A 105 2.57 -9.56 -7.07
C THR A 105 1.32 -9.56 -6.20
N ASP A 106 1.24 -10.50 -5.26
CA ASP A 106 0.23 -10.56 -4.22
C ASP A 106 0.75 -11.33 -3.01
N THR A 107 0.10 -11.16 -1.85
CA THR A 107 0.42 -11.86 -0.62
C THR A 107 -0.84 -12.35 0.06
N ILE A 108 -0.79 -13.52 0.69
CA ILE A 108 -1.87 -14.02 1.56
C ILE A 108 -1.28 -14.46 2.89
N GLN A 109 -1.97 -14.15 3.98
CA GLN A 109 -1.52 -14.46 5.34
C GLN A 109 -2.23 -15.70 5.88
N ARG A 110 -1.50 -16.56 6.58
CA ARG A 110 -2.07 -17.70 7.32
C ARG A 110 -2.66 -17.20 8.66
N PRO A 111 -3.78 -17.79 9.15
CA PRO A 111 -4.60 -18.75 8.45
C PRO A 111 -5.37 -18.08 7.30
N PHE A 112 -5.61 -18.79 6.20
CA PHE A 112 -6.34 -18.29 5.05
C PHE A 112 -7.53 -19.21 4.70
N ASP A 113 -8.56 -18.63 4.11
CA ASP A 113 -9.64 -19.36 3.48
C ASP A 113 -9.16 -19.88 2.10
N PRO A 114 -9.34 -21.19 1.78
CA PRO A 114 -9.00 -21.75 0.47
C PRO A 114 -9.59 -20.98 -0.71
N GLU A 115 -10.84 -20.52 -0.60
CA GLU A 115 -11.47 -19.71 -1.64
C GLU A 115 -10.77 -18.36 -1.85
N ALA A 116 -10.20 -17.78 -0.80
CA ALA A 116 -9.44 -16.53 -0.93
C ALA A 116 -8.17 -16.74 -1.74
N VAL A 117 -7.48 -17.87 -1.60
CA VAL A 117 -6.32 -18.23 -2.44
C VAL A 117 -6.74 -18.34 -3.90
N LEU A 118 -7.82 -19.09 -4.17
CA LEU A 118 -8.33 -19.31 -5.53
C LEU A 118 -8.78 -18.00 -6.19
N ARG A 119 -9.54 -17.15 -5.49
CA ARG A 119 -9.97 -15.84 -5.99
C ARG A 119 -8.79 -14.95 -6.37
N ARG A 120 -7.73 -14.90 -5.54
CA ARG A 120 -6.53 -14.09 -5.82
C ARG A 120 -5.77 -14.57 -7.04
N LEU A 121 -5.60 -15.89 -7.18
CA LEU A 121 -4.94 -16.49 -8.33
C LEU A 121 -5.74 -16.31 -9.62
N THR A 122 -7.05 -16.58 -9.60
CA THR A 122 -7.90 -16.42 -10.78
C THR A 122 -7.99 -14.97 -11.25
N ALA A 123 -8.06 -14.00 -10.32
CA ALA A 123 -7.98 -12.58 -10.66
C ALA A 123 -6.64 -12.23 -11.32
N SER A 124 -5.52 -12.75 -10.77
CA SER A 124 -4.18 -12.53 -11.35
C SER A 124 -4.02 -13.15 -12.74
N PHE A 125 -4.67 -14.28 -13.02
CA PHE A 125 -4.64 -14.92 -14.35
C PHE A 125 -5.50 -14.17 -15.37
N ALA A 126 -6.68 -13.70 -15.00
CA ALA A 126 -7.54 -12.91 -15.89
C ALA A 126 -6.83 -11.60 -16.33
N GLU A 127 -6.12 -10.95 -15.41
CA GLU A 127 -5.31 -9.78 -15.70
C GLU A 127 -4.11 -10.05 -16.62
N SER A 128 -3.59 -11.28 -16.66
CA SER A 128 -2.43 -11.66 -17.47
C SER A 128 -2.79 -11.92 -18.94
N SER A 129 -4.04 -12.30 -19.23
CA SER A 129 -4.48 -12.74 -20.56
C SER A 129 -4.81 -11.58 -21.52
N GLU A 130 -5.06 -10.36 -21.02
CA GLU A 130 -5.62 -9.28 -21.83
C GLU A 130 -4.65 -8.15 -22.19
N LYS A 131 -3.36 -8.19 -21.84
CA LYS A 131 -2.53 -6.98 -21.91
C LYS A 131 -1.27 -7.10 -22.78
N SER A 132 -1.19 -6.21 -23.78
CA SER A 132 -0.04 -5.89 -24.61
C SER A 132 1.20 -5.44 -23.84
N GLU A 133 2.40 -5.45 -24.46
CA GLU A 133 3.70 -5.06 -23.84
C GLU A 133 3.69 -3.69 -23.14
N THR A 134 2.92 -2.72 -23.62
CA THR A 134 2.76 -1.39 -23.01
C THR A 134 2.07 -1.46 -21.65
N SER A 135 1.12 -2.36 -21.47
CA SER A 135 0.41 -2.59 -20.22
C SER A 135 1.31 -3.26 -19.16
N ASN A 136 2.20 -4.16 -19.58
CA ASN A 136 3.14 -4.80 -18.67
C ASN A 136 4.16 -3.80 -18.10
N ALA A 137 4.67 -2.88 -18.92
CA ALA A 137 5.59 -1.83 -18.48
C ALA A 137 4.92 -0.84 -17.50
N ALA A 138 3.65 -0.50 -17.71
CA ALA A 138 2.88 0.34 -16.79
C ALA A 138 2.63 -0.37 -15.46
N ARG A 139 2.21 -1.63 -15.50
CA ARG A 139 2.01 -2.45 -14.29
C ARG A 139 3.30 -2.64 -13.49
N GLU A 140 4.42 -2.88 -14.17
CA GLU A 140 5.71 -3.01 -13.51
C GLU A 140 6.16 -1.69 -12.86
N ALA A 141 5.93 -0.55 -13.53
CA ALA A 141 6.18 0.77 -12.96
C ALA A 141 5.31 1.03 -11.72
N LEU A 142 4.02 0.65 -11.77
CA LEU A 142 3.10 0.75 -10.65
C LEU A 142 3.60 -0.07 -9.45
N MET A 143 3.92 -1.33 -9.65
CA MET A 143 4.38 -2.20 -8.57
C MET A 143 5.70 -1.71 -7.97
N ARG A 144 6.64 -1.23 -8.80
CA ARG A 144 7.88 -0.60 -8.31
C ARG A 144 7.62 0.67 -7.51
N GLY A 145 6.67 1.50 -7.93
CA GLY A 145 6.30 2.72 -7.20
C GLY A 145 5.68 2.45 -5.84
N VAL A 146 4.73 1.51 -5.78
CA VAL A 146 4.10 1.08 -4.51
C VAL A 146 5.13 0.44 -3.58
N ALA A 147 5.99 -0.45 -4.09
CA ALA A 147 7.04 -1.08 -3.30
C ALA A 147 8.06 -0.05 -2.78
N ALA A 148 8.42 0.95 -3.59
CA ALA A 148 9.31 2.03 -3.20
C ALA A 148 8.70 2.88 -2.07
N ALA A 149 7.43 3.29 -2.22
CA ALA A 149 6.72 4.05 -1.19
C ALA A 149 6.59 3.26 0.12
N HIS A 150 6.27 1.97 0.03
CA HIS A 150 6.21 1.10 1.19
C HIS A 150 7.58 0.92 1.88
N ALA A 151 8.66 0.73 1.11
CA ALA A 151 10.02 0.63 1.66
C ALA A 151 10.45 1.92 2.37
N ALA A 152 10.08 3.09 1.83
CA ALA A 152 10.31 4.38 2.49
C ALA A 152 9.58 4.45 3.84
N LEU A 153 8.30 4.08 3.88
CA LEU A 153 7.51 4.07 5.12
C LEU A 153 8.10 3.14 6.17
N VAL A 154 8.46 1.91 5.79
CA VAL A 154 9.10 0.95 6.71
C VAL A 154 10.37 1.54 7.29
N ARG A 155 11.26 2.06 6.44
CA ARG A 155 12.53 2.67 6.85
C ARG A 155 12.31 3.84 7.83
N VAL A 156 11.36 4.71 7.52
CA VAL A 156 11.01 5.87 8.37
C VAL A 156 10.50 5.42 9.74
N PHE A 157 9.52 4.51 9.77
CA PHE A 157 8.94 4.04 11.03
C PHE A 157 9.93 3.23 11.88
N GLU A 158 10.79 2.41 11.26
CA GLU A 158 11.82 1.65 11.98
C GLU A 158 12.87 2.56 12.59
N LYS A 159 13.38 3.54 11.85
CA LYS A 159 14.32 4.54 12.37
C LYS A 159 13.74 5.30 13.55
N LEU A 160 12.49 5.80 13.44
CA LEU A 160 11.84 6.52 14.54
C LEU A 160 11.68 5.67 15.79
N ARG A 161 11.25 4.42 15.65
CA ARG A 161 11.12 3.50 16.80
C ARG A 161 12.46 3.16 17.45
N ALA A 162 13.51 3.10 16.66
CA ALA A 162 14.86 2.85 17.12
C ALA A 162 15.56 4.11 17.68
N GLY A 163 14.90 5.28 17.65
CA GLY A 163 15.52 6.54 18.04
C GLY A 163 16.64 6.99 17.08
N VAL A 164 16.67 6.44 15.86
CA VAL A 164 17.67 6.79 14.85
C VAL A 164 17.18 8.03 14.07
N PRO A 165 18.05 9.03 13.91
CA PRO A 165 17.75 10.23 13.15
C PRO A 165 17.25 9.95 11.73
N LEU A 166 16.19 10.68 11.33
CA LEU A 166 15.69 10.70 9.94
C LEU A 166 16.34 11.83 9.16
N SER A 167 16.66 11.55 7.90
CA SER A 167 17.04 12.59 6.93
C SER A 167 15.94 12.72 5.87
N PRO A 168 15.82 13.88 5.19
CA PRO A 168 14.93 14.04 4.04
C PRO A 168 15.16 12.97 2.97
N ASP A 169 16.39 12.50 2.79
CA ASP A 169 16.74 11.46 1.82
C ASP A 169 16.07 10.12 2.10
N ASP A 170 15.75 9.81 3.36
CA ASP A 170 15.03 8.59 3.72
C ASP A 170 13.65 8.50 3.05
N VAL A 171 13.10 9.66 2.65
CA VAL A 171 11.80 9.79 1.96
C VAL A 171 12.00 10.14 0.48
N MET A 172 12.90 11.09 0.17
CA MET A 172 13.06 11.68 -1.17
C MET A 172 13.55 10.70 -2.22
N GLN A 173 14.37 9.71 -1.84
CA GLN A 173 14.94 8.72 -2.78
C GLN A 173 13.89 7.98 -3.60
N GLU A 174 12.67 7.83 -3.08
CA GLU A 174 11.61 7.05 -3.71
C GLU A 174 10.58 7.89 -4.47
N GLU A 175 10.59 9.20 -4.33
CA GLU A 175 9.61 10.12 -4.93
C GLU A 175 9.51 9.96 -6.46
N THR A 176 10.64 9.88 -7.14
CA THR A 176 10.68 9.73 -8.60
C THR A 176 10.00 8.44 -9.07
N ARG A 177 10.15 7.34 -8.31
CA ARG A 177 9.51 6.06 -8.62
C ARG A 177 8.00 6.12 -8.39
N ILE A 178 7.57 6.79 -7.31
CA ILE A 178 6.17 7.02 -6.97
C ILE A 178 5.49 7.84 -8.07
N LEU A 179 6.08 8.98 -8.43
CA LEU A 179 5.53 9.82 -9.49
C LEU A 179 5.47 9.11 -10.84
N LYS A 180 6.54 8.38 -11.21
CA LYS A 180 6.56 7.61 -12.45
C LYS A 180 5.47 6.54 -12.48
N ALA A 181 5.19 5.90 -11.35
CA ALA A 181 4.12 4.94 -11.22
C ALA A 181 2.76 5.62 -11.45
N LEU A 182 2.48 6.71 -10.72
CA LEU A 182 1.21 7.44 -10.80
C LEU A 182 0.98 8.18 -12.12
N LYS A 183 2.04 8.50 -12.87
CA LYS A 183 1.94 9.04 -14.24
C LYS A 183 1.59 7.97 -15.29
N ARG A 184 1.88 6.70 -15.02
CA ARG A 184 1.71 5.58 -15.96
C ARG A 184 0.54 4.66 -15.63
N SER A 185 -0.06 4.85 -14.46
CA SER A 185 -1.21 4.08 -13.99
C SER A 185 -2.31 5.00 -13.48
N SER A 186 -3.54 4.50 -13.49
CA SER A 186 -4.66 5.20 -12.89
C SER A 186 -4.59 5.16 -11.36
N ILE A 187 -5.23 6.14 -10.70
CA ILE A 187 -5.40 6.12 -9.24
C ILE A 187 -6.16 4.85 -8.77
N ARG A 188 -7.04 4.31 -9.61
CA ARG A 188 -7.74 3.05 -9.33
C ARG A 188 -6.76 1.87 -9.22
N GLU A 189 -5.81 1.76 -10.14
CA GLU A 189 -4.78 0.70 -10.12
C GLU A 189 -3.87 0.86 -8.90
N TRP A 190 -3.50 2.09 -8.55
CA TRP A 190 -2.73 2.39 -7.33
C TRP A 190 -3.48 1.90 -6.08
N ILE A 191 -4.76 2.25 -5.92
CA ILE A 191 -5.58 1.82 -4.78
C ILE A 191 -5.64 0.29 -4.70
N LEU A 192 -5.86 -0.40 -5.83
CA LEU A 192 -5.91 -1.86 -5.88
C LEU A 192 -4.58 -2.49 -5.46
N ALA A 193 -3.45 -1.92 -5.89
CA ALA A 193 -2.13 -2.39 -5.50
C ALA A 193 -1.87 -2.17 -4.00
N VAL A 194 -2.24 -0.99 -3.48
CA VAL A 194 -2.07 -0.62 -2.06
C VAL A 194 -2.94 -1.46 -1.12
N ARG A 195 -4.16 -1.82 -1.53
CA ARG A 195 -5.07 -2.66 -0.72
C ARG A 195 -4.48 -4.02 -0.34
N LYS A 196 -3.48 -4.49 -1.05
CA LYS A 196 -2.79 -5.75 -0.78
C LYS A 196 -1.85 -5.68 0.44
N HIS A 197 -1.55 -4.50 0.95
CA HIS A 197 -0.71 -4.32 2.14
C HIS A 197 -1.50 -4.52 3.43
N HIS A 198 -0.98 -5.37 4.33
CA HIS A 198 -1.69 -5.75 5.56
C HIS A 198 -1.56 -4.71 6.68
N ASN A 199 -0.43 -3.99 6.76
CA ASN A 199 -0.25 -2.96 7.77
C ASN A 199 -1.16 -1.75 7.49
N ARG A 200 -2.10 -1.48 8.40
CA ARG A 200 -3.12 -0.44 8.26
C ARG A 200 -2.51 0.96 8.12
N SER A 201 -1.54 1.31 8.98
CA SER A 201 -0.93 2.63 8.93
C SER A 201 -0.15 2.86 7.63
N TYR A 202 0.60 1.85 7.16
CA TYR A 202 1.33 1.97 5.89
C TYR A 202 0.37 2.04 4.70
N ARG A 203 -0.67 1.21 4.68
CA ARG A 203 -1.70 1.26 3.64
C ARG A 203 -2.35 2.63 3.57
N HIS A 204 -2.69 3.22 4.71
CA HIS A 204 -3.24 4.56 4.81
C HIS A 204 -2.30 5.61 4.19
N CYS A 205 -1.04 5.68 4.62
CA CYS A 205 -0.06 6.60 4.06
C CYS A 205 0.12 6.43 2.55
N LEU A 206 0.10 5.18 2.05
CA LEU A 206 0.18 4.90 0.62
C LEU A 206 -1.05 5.39 -0.15
N LEU A 207 -2.26 5.27 0.42
CA LEU A 207 -3.49 5.81 -0.16
C LEU A 207 -3.44 7.34 -0.21
N VAL A 208 -3.10 7.97 0.90
CA VAL A 208 -2.95 9.44 0.99
C VAL A 208 -1.91 9.93 -0.04
N THR A 209 -0.75 9.28 -0.13
CA THR A 209 0.27 9.61 -1.13
C THR A 209 -0.26 9.54 -2.55
N GLY A 210 -0.95 8.45 -2.90
CA GLY A 210 -1.51 8.27 -4.24
C GLY A 210 -2.56 9.32 -4.59
N PHE A 211 -3.50 9.57 -3.69
CA PHE A 211 -4.53 10.59 -3.89
C PHE A 211 -3.96 12.01 -3.93
N ALA A 212 -2.96 12.32 -3.08
CA ALA A 212 -2.33 13.64 -3.05
C ALA A 212 -1.62 13.96 -4.37
N VAL A 213 -0.85 13.00 -4.90
CA VAL A 213 -0.18 13.15 -6.20
C VAL A 213 -1.19 13.24 -7.35
N ALA A 214 -2.21 12.37 -7.37
CA ALA A 214 -3.26 12.42 -8.38
C ALA A 214 -4.03 13.76 -8.33
N PHE A 215 -4.24 14.30 -7.13
CA PHE A 215 -4.86 15.61 -6.98
C PHE A 215 -3.95 16.74 -7.50
N GLY A 216 -2.66 16.70 -7.22
CA GLY A 216 -1.69 17.64 -7.78
C GLY A 216 -1.64 17.57 -9.32
N GLN A 217 -1.75 16.37 -9.90
CA GLN A 217 -1.85 16.19 -11.35
C GLN A 217 -3.15 16.79 -11.92
N GLN A 218 -4.28 16.54 -11.25
CA GLN A 218 -5.59 17.11 -11.62
C GLN A 218 -5.59 18.65 -11.59
N LEU A 219 -4.88 19.25 -10.62
CA LEU A 219 -4.71 20.70 -10.51
C LEU A 219 -3.69 21.28 -11.50
N GLY A 220 -3.04 20.45 -12.33
CA GLY A 220 -1.99 20.91 -13.25
C GLY A 220 -0.71 21.38 -12.56
N MET A 221 -0.44 20.95 -11.33
CA MET A 221 0.75 21.34 -10.57
C MET A 221 2.03 20.86 -11.26
N ARG A 222 3.12 21.62 -11.12
CA ARG A 222 4.45 21.24 -11.61
C ARG A 222 4.93 19.97 -10.93
N GLU A 223 5.80 19.23 -11.58
CA GLU A 223 6.32 17.96 -11.07
C GLU A 223 6.96 18.11 -9.67
N GLU A 224 7.63 19.23 -9.42
CA GLU A 224 8.22 19.53 -8.12
C GLU A 224 7.16 19.63 -7.01
N ASP A 225 6.04 20.29 -7.28
CA ASP A 225 4.93 20.40 -6.33
C ASP A 225 4.23 19.04 -6.12
N GLN A 226 4.12 18.22 -7.17
CA GLN A 226 3.66 16.84 -7.04
C GLN A 226 4.59 15.99 -6.15
N ARG A 227 5.93 16.20 -6.22
CA ARG A 227 6.89 15.55 -5.32
C ARG A 227 6.70 16.00 -3.89
N ARG A 228 6.45 17.30 -3.66
CA ARG A 228 6.13 17.82 -2.32
C ARG A 228 4.88 17.16 -1.75
N LEU A 229 3.83 16.99 -2.56
CA LEU A 229 2.61 16.27 -2.15
C LEU A 229 2.88 14.79 -1.88
N ALA A 230 3.70 14.11 -2.68
CA ALA A 230 4.09 12.72 -2.43
C ALA A 230 4.80 12.58 -1.08
N ARG A 231 5.75 13.47 -0.81
CA ARG A 231 6.49 13.52 0.45
C ARG A 231 5.56 13.76 1.62
N ALA A 232 4.71 14.78 1.52
CA ALA A 232 3.72 15.12 2.54
C ALA A 232 2.82 13.93 2.86
N GLY A 233 2.28 13.25 1.85
CA GLY A 233 1.45 12.06 2.02
C GLY A 233 2.18 10.88 2.68
N LEU A 234 3.49 10.69 2.39
CA LEU A 234 4.29 9.63 3.02
C LEU A 234 4.51 9.88 4.50
N ILE A 235 4.73 11.14 4.92
CA ILE A 235 5.19 11.43 6.28
C ILE A 235 4.12 12.03 7.20
N HIS A 236 2.94 12.42 6.72
CA HIS A 236 1.94 13.10 7.56
C HIS A 236 1.66 12.37 8.88
N ASP A 237 1.67 11.06 8.84
CA ASP A 237 1.33 10.14 9.93
C ASP A 237 2.55 9.51 10.63
N VAL A 238 3.77 10.02 10.40
CA VAL A 238 4.99 9.35 10.92
C VAL A 238 5.00 9.20 12.43
N GLY A 239 4.36 10.11 13.16
CA GLY A 239 4.24 10.05 14.61
C GLY A 239 3.44 8.86 15.15
N LYS A 240 2.69 8.16 14.29
CA LYS A 240 2.09 6.87 14.65
C LYS A 240 3.13 5.80 15.02
N ALA A 241 4.41 6.01 14.69
CA ALA A 241 5.51 5.18 15.18
C ALA A 241 5.59 5.13 16.72
N PHE A 242 5.13 6.17 17.39
CA PHE A 242 5.17 6.32 18.85
C PHE A 242 3.86 5.97 19.55
N ILE A 243 2.82 5.61 18.81
CA ILE A 243 1.52 5.23 19.35
C ILE A 243 1.52 3.72 19.66
N PRO A 244 1.00 3.29 20.82
CA PRO A 244 0.92 1.88 21.17
C PRO A 244 0.17 1.06 20.10
N VAL A 245 0.73 -0.08 19.72
CA VAL A 245 0.17 -0.96 18.68
C VAL A 245 -1.24 -1.42 19.03
N ALA A 246 -1.53 -1.61 20.33
CA ALA A 246 -2.87 -1.96 20.82
C ALA A 246 -3.92 -0.90 20.46
N ILE A 247 -3.56 0.39 20.49
CA ILE A 247 -4.43 1.49 20.09
C ILE A 247 -4.57 1.56 18.56
N LEU A 248 -3.43 1.45 17.83
CA LEU A 248 -3.43 1.49 16.37
C LEU A 248 -4.27 0.39 15.72
N ASN A 249 -4.27 -0.81 16.31
CA ASN A 249 -4.93 -1.99 15.77
C ASN A 249 -6.26 -2.32 16.47
N LYS A 250 -6.75 -1.44 17.34
CA LYS A 250 -8.00 -1.71 18.07
C LYS A 250 -9.17 -1.90 17.11
N ALA A 251 -9.87 -3.02 17.29
CA ALA A 251 -11.14 -3.27 16.63
C ALA A 251 -12.25 -2.54 17.39
N GLY A 252 -12.88 -1.55 16.78
CA GLY A 252 -13.95 -0.75 17.38
C GLY A 252 -13.53 0.67 17.77
N ALA A 253 -14.38 1.36 18.50
CA ALA A 253 -14.15 2.74 18.90
C ALA A 253 -13.04 2.85 19.96
N LEU A 254 -12.25 3.90 19.88
CA LEU A 254 -11.29 4.28 20.92
C LEU A 254 -12.05 4.87 22.11
N SER A 255 -11.54 4.65 23.32
CA SER A 255 -11.98 5.40 24.50
C SER A 255 -11.44 6.84 24.41
N ALA A 256 -11.96 7.76 25.21
CA ALA A 256 -11.50 9.14 25.23
C ALA A 256 -9.99 9.27 25.51
N VAL A 257 -9.45 8.42 26.40
CA VAL A 257 -8.01 8.40 26.72
C VAL A 257 -7.19 7.87 25.53
N GLU A 258 -7.68 6.84 24.84
CA GLU A 258 -7.02 6.31 23.64
C GLU A 258 -7.09 7.28 22.48
N GLU A 259 -8.20 8.04 22.33
CA GLU A 259 -8.30 9.11 21.34
C GLU A 259 -7.29 10.22 21.59
N GLU A 260 -7.13 10.65 22.83
CA GLU A 260 -6.14 11.65 23.21
C GLU A 260 -4.72 11.14 22.89
N THR A 261 -4.41 9.90 23.29
CA THR A 261 -3.14 9.26 22.94
C THR A 261 -2.94 9.18 21.41
N MET A 262 -4.00 8.87 20.66
CA MET A 262 -3.94 8.84 19.20
C MET A 262 -3.64 10.22 18.61
N ARG A 263 -4.23 11.29 19.15
CA ARG A 263 -4.00 12.67 18.69
C ARG A 263 -2.56 13.14 18.89
N GLU A 264 -1.85 12.60 19.88
CA GLU A 264 -0.44 12.93 20.11
C GLU A 264 0.48 12.62 18.93
N HIS A 265 0.06 11.77 17.97
CA HIS A 265 0.91 11.41 16.83
C HIS A 265 1.35 12.65 16.03
N THR A 266 0.53 13.68 15.91
CA THR A 266 0.88 14.90 15.18
C THR A 266 2.04 15.63 15.84
N ARG A 267 1.96 15.84 17.15
CA ARG A 267 3.01 16.52 17.94
C ARG A 267 4.27 15.66 18.02
N ARG A 268 4.15 14.37 18.33
CA ARG A 268 5.29 13.45 18.41
C ARG A 268 6.03 13.31 17.07
N GLY A 269 5.28 13.28 15.96
CA GLY A 269 5.86 13.28 14.63
C GLY A 269 6.62 14.57 14.33
N PHE A 270 6.02 15.71 14.62
CA PHE A 270 6.65 17.03 14.49
C PHE A 270 7.93 17.13 15.33
N ASP A 271 7.90 16.76 16.61
CA ASP A 271 9.05 16.83 17.50
C ASP A 271 10.20 15.95 17.00
N ALA A 272 9.89 14.74 16.52
CA ALA A 272 10.88 13.81 15.99
C ALA A 272 11.55 14.31 14.70
N LEU A 273 10.82 14.99 13.83
CA LEU A 273 11.38 15.54 12.58
C LEU A 273 12.07 16.89 12.79
N SER A 274 11.52 17.76 13.65
CA SER A 274 12.07 19.09 13.92
C SER A 274 13.40 19.06 14.67
N ALA A 275 13.61 18.04 15.52
CA ALA A 275 14.86 17.84 16.25
C ALA A 275 16.10 17.75 15.33
N GLN A 276 15.92 17.56 14.03
CA GLN A 276 16.99 17.30 13.08
C GLN A 276 17.31 18.45 12.13
N ALA A 277 16.59 19.57 12.22
CA ALA A 277 16.79 20.81 11.45
C ALA A 277 16.91 20.64 9.91
N SER A 278 16.62 19.45 9.36
CA SER A 278 16.85 19.10 7.96
C SER A 278 15.55 19.02 7.12
N PHE A 279 14.38 18.85 7.77
CA PHE A 279 13.11 18.80 7.06
C PHE A 279 12.61 20.21 6.71
N PRO A 280 12.09 20.41 5.48
CA PRO A 280 11.45 21.67 5.11
C PRO A 280 10.30 22.02 6.06
N ARG A 281 10.19 23.32 6.41
CA ARG A 281 9.16 23.80 7.35
C ARG A 281 7.74 23.38 6.93
N GLU A 282 7.44 23.39 5.64
CA GLU A 282 6.14 22.95 5.11
C GLU A 282 5.84 21.47 5.39
N MET A 283 6.85 20.62 5.43
CA MET A 283 6.69 19.20 5.77
C MET A 283 6.39 19.02 7.25
N LEU A 284 7.06 19.80 8.10
CA LEU A 284 6.79 19.86 9.53
C LEU A 284 5.36 20.38 9.81
N ASP A 285 4.95 21.39 9.04
CA ASP A 285 3.60 21.95 9.09
C ASP A 285 2.53 20.90 8.75
N VAL A 286 2.73 20.12 7.69
CA VAL A 286 1.83 19.02 7.33
C VAL A 286 1.75 17.97 8.46
N VAL A 287 2.88 17.53 8.99
CA VAL A 287 2.90 16.50 10.05
C VAL A 287 2.16 16.98 11.30
N LEU A 288 2.32 18.26 11.65
CA LEU A 288 1.68 18.82 12.84
C LEU A 288 0.18 19.10 12.64
N HIS A 289 -0.20 19.61 11.47
CA HIS A 289 -1.49 20.29 11.28
C HIS A 289 -2.46 19.59 10.31
N HIS A 290 -2.14 18.38 9.78
CA HIS A 290 -3.03 17.68 8.82
C HIS A 290 -4.41 17.28 9.40
N HIS A 291 -4.61 17.43 10.69
CA HIS A 291 -5.90 17.29 11.36
C HIS A 291 -6.54 18.62 11.79
N GLU A 292 -5.98 19.74 11.34
CA GLU A 292 -6.62 21.03 11.53
C GLU A 292 -7.79 21.22 10.57
N LEU A 293 -8.80 21.96 11.03
CA LEU A 293 -10.05 22.21 10.31
C LEU A 293 -10.34 23.71 10.24
N LEU A 294 -10.85 24.20 9.12
CA LEU A 294 -11.04 25.62 8.85
C LEU A 294 -11.91 26.36 9.91
N ASP A 295 -12.78 25.64 10.60
CA ASP A 295 -13.64 26.18 11.67
C ASP A 295 -12.95 26.22 13.05
N GLY A 296 -11.70 25.73 13.17
CA GLY A 296 -10.95 25.64 14.41
C GLY A 296 -11.37 24.48 15.32
N SER A 297 -12.15 23.53 14.81
CA SER A 297 -12.51 22.31 15.55
C SER A 297 -11.47 21.21 15.43
N GLY A 298 -10.38 21.45 14.68
CA GLY A 298 -9.25 20.55 14.49
C GLY A 298 -8.30 20.49 15.68
N TYR A 299 -7.17 19.82 15.50
CA TYR A 299 -6.09 19.71 16.48
C TYR A 299 -4.74 19.61 15.78
N PRO A 300 -3.61 19.91 16.47
CA PRO A 300 -3.45 20.17 17.90
C PRO A 300 -3.63 21.65 18.29
N ASP A 301 -3.45 22.60 17.36
CA ASP A 301 -3.33 24.03 17.68
C ASP A 301 -4.63 24.81 17.41
N ARG A 302 -5.67 24.15 16.88
CA ARG A 302 -7.01 24.70 16.58
C ARG A 302 -6.96 25.88 15.62
N LEU A 303 -6.14 25.76 14.59
CA LEU A 303 -5.95 26.76 13.56
C LEU A 303 -7.24 27.00 12.76
N ARG A 304 -7.38 28.20 12.19
CA ARG A 304 -8.56 28.62 11.41
C ARG A 304 -8.17 29.19 10.06
N ASN A 305 -8.98 28.90 9.04
CA ASN A 305 -8.89 29.52 7.71
C ASN A 305 -7.44 29.83 7.25
N GLY A 306 -7.09 31.11 7.15
CA GLY A 306 -5.80 31.58 6.62
C GLY A 306 -4.56 31.16 7.42
N GLU A 307 -4.73 30.58 8.61
CA GLU A 307 -3.62 30.03 9.40
C GLU A 307 -3.18 28.65 8.90
N ILE A 308 -4.04 27.96 8.11
CA ILE A 308 -3.79 26.63 7.57
C ILE A 308 -3.26 26.77 6.14
N SER A 309 -2.02 26.32 5.90
CA SER A 309 -1.37 26.40 4.59
C SER A 309 -2.07 25.51 3.54
N ASP A 310 -1.93 25.86 2.25
CA ASP A 310 -2.60 25.15 1.16
C ASP A 310 -2.20 23.67 1.08
N ILE A 311 -0.94 23.35 1.32
CA ILE A 311 -0.48 21.97 1.32
C ILE A 311 -1.13 21.17 2.45
N VAL A 312 -1.29 21.74 3.62
CA VAL A 312 -2.00 21.15 4.77
C VAL A 312 -3.46 20.91 4.39
N ARG A 313 -4.17 21.89 3.81
CA ARG A 313 -5.57 21.73 3.38
C ARG A 313 -5.74 20.61 2.38
N ILE A 314 -4.83 20.49 1.39
CA ILE A 314 -4.83 19.42 0.40
C ILE A 314 -4.68 18.06 1.10
N ILE A 315 -3.67 17.92 1.98
CA ILE A 315 -3.42 16.66 2.68
C ILE A 315 -4.57 16.32 3.62
N THR A 316 -5.14 17.28 4.35
CA THR A 316 -6.32 17.06 5.20
C THR A 316 -7.52 16.50 4.42
N ILE A 317 -7.85 17.08 3.25
CA ILE A 317 -8.94 16.59 2.39
C ILE A 317 -8.66 15.15 1.94
N VAL A 318 -7.45 14.90 1.48
CA VAL A 318 -7.05 13.58 0.98
C VAL A 318 -6.99 12.54 2.10
N ASP A 319 -6.52 12.90 3.28
CA ASP A 319 -6.47 12.04 4.47
C ASP A 319 -7.88 11.62 4.91
N VAL A 320 -8.79 12.59 5.07
CA VAL A 320 -10.19 12.33 5.42
C VAL A 320 -10.83 11.40 4.38
N PHE A 321 -10.64 11.68 3.09
CA PHE A 321 -11.18 10.84 2.02
C PHE A 321 -10.59 9.42 2.04
N SER A 322 -9.27 9.30 2.23
CA SER A 322 -8.57 8.00 2.31
C SER A 322 -9.09 7.16 3.48
N THR A 323 -9.36 7.80 4.63
CA THR A 323 -9.97 7.13 5.79
C THR A 323 -11.34 6.55 5.46
N PHE A 324 -12.18 7.27 4.72
CA PHE A 324 -13.48 6.76 4.29
C PHE A 324 -13.33 5.61 3.27
N VAL A 325 -12.41 5.72 2.31
CA VAL A 325 -12.13 4.65 1.34
C VAL A 325 -11.62 3.38 2.03
N GLU A 326 -10.84 3.50 3.10
CA GLU A 326 -10.37 2.35 3.89
C GLU A 326 -11.50 1.68 4.69
N ARG A 327 -12.38 2.46 5.30
CA ARG A 327 -13.57 1.94 5.99
C ARG A 327 -14.48 1.20 5.02
N GLY A 328 -14.67 1.73 3.83
CA GLY A 328 -15.47 1.10 2.78
C GLY A 328 -14.92 -0.22 2.25
N ALA A 329 -13.62 -0.50 2.48
CA ALA A 329 -13.07 -1.81 2.13
C ALA A 329 -13.61 -2.96 3.02
N GLN A 330 -14.20 -2.64 4.17
CA GLN A 330 -14.81 -3.57 5.13
C GLN A 330 -16.36 -3.59 5.04
N ASP A 331 -16.95 -2.61 4.38
CA ASP A 331 -18.40 -2.44 4.20
C ASP A 331 -18.74 -2.39 2.71
N PRO A 332 -19.40 -3.42 2.15
CA PRO A 332 -19.79 -3.45 0.72
C PRO A 332 -20.69 -2.29 0.28
N GLU A 333 -21.43 -1.68 1.23
CA GLU A 333 -22.31 -0.54 0.94
C GLU A 333 -21.58 0.80 0.90
N PHE A 334 -20.32 0.83 1.29
CA PHE A 334 -19.54 2.07 1.35
C PHE A 334 -18.78 2.29 0.04
N THR A 335 -19.39 3.02 -0.89
CA THR A 335 -18.79 3.37 -2.19
C THR A 335 -17.94 4.64 -2.13
N ARG A 336 -17.12 4.89 -3.18
CA ARG A 336 -16.33 6.13 -3.31
C ARG A 336 -17.23 7.36 -3.39
N GLU A 337 -18.39 7.23 -4.01
CA GLU A 337 -19.42 8.28 -4.10
C GLU A 337 -19.94 8.64 -2.71
N ARG A 338 -20.18 7.63 -1.85
CA ARG A 338 -20.60 7.86 -0.46
C ARG A 338 -19.48 8.51 0.35
N ALA A 339 -18.23 8.08 0.17
CA ALA A 339 -17.06 8.73 0.78
C ALA A 339 -16.97 10.20 0.37
N PHE A 340 -17.16 10.50 -0.92
CA PHE A 340 -17.10 11.86 -1.43
C PHE A 340 -18.27 12.72 -0.94
N SER A 341 -19.49 12.20 -0.91
CA SER A 341 -20.65 12.89 -0.35
C SER A 341 -20.45 13.24 1.13
N THR A 342 -19.81 12.34 1.91
CA THR A 342 -19.45 12.65 3.30
C THR A 342 -18.43 13.79 3.36
N LEU A 343 -17.44 13.80 2.47
CA LEU A 343 -16.45 14.87 2.36
C LEU A 343 -17.14 16.22 2.03
N GLU A 344 -18.09 16.24 1.09
CA GLU A 344 -18.88 17.44 0.74
C GLU A 344 -19.68 17.98 1.95
N SER A 345 -20.21 17.10 2.79
CA SER A 345 -20.92 17.52 4.01
C SER A 345 -20.03 18.24 5.03
N MET A 346 -18.70 18.11 4.89
CA MET A 346 -17.71 18.79 5.73
C MET A 346 -17.27 20.17 5.18
N SER A 347 -17.98 20.75 4.24
CA SER A 347 -17.62 22.02 3.55
C SER A 347 -17.44 23.25 4.47
N LYS A 348 -17.93 23.19 5.72
CA LYS A 348 -17.65 24.21 6.74
C LYS A 348 -16.30 24.02 7.44
N LYS A 349 -15.75 22.80 7.37
CA LYS A 349 -14.51 22.36 8.04
C LYS A 349 -13.34 22.23 7.09
N LEU A 350 -13.62 21.95 5.83
CA LEU A 350 -12.65 21.75 4.77
C LEU A 350 -12.88 22.77 3.66
N ASP A 351 -11.85 23.04 2.85
CA ASP A 351 -11.94 23.99 1.76
C ASP A 351 -12.88 23.51 0.66
N PRO A 352 -14.03 24.17 0.43
CA PRO A 352 -15.04 23.68 -0.49
C PRO A 352 -14.58 23.76 -1.95
N GLN A 353 -13.67 24.68 -2.30
CA GLN A 353 -13.13 24.79 -3.66
C GLN A 353 -12.18 23.62 -3.93
N LEU A 354 -11.33 23.27 -2.97
CA LEU A 354 -10.45 22.11 -3.07
C LEU A 354 -11.24 20.79 -3.10
N ILE A 355 -12.33 20.67 -2.31
CA ILE A 355 -13.21 19.49 -2.37
C ILE A 355 -13.78 19.33 -3.78
N GLN A 356 -14.30 20.38 -4.40
CA GLN A 356 -14.85 20.31 -5.76
C GLN A 356 -13.76 19.97 -6.80
N ALA A 357 -12.59 20.57 -6.68
CA ALA A 357 -11.44 20.25 -7.55
C ALA A 357 -10.95 18.82 -7.38
N PHE A 358 -11.11 18.21 -6.21
CA PHE A 358 -10.74 16.82 -5.93
C PHE A 358 -11.75 15.80 -6.48
N ARG A 359 -12.96 16.19 -6.82
CA ARG A 359 -14.04 15.30 -7.28
C ARG A 359 -13.63 14.32 -8.40
N PRO A 360 -12.94 14.74 -9.49
CA PRO A 360 -12.53 13.82 -10.55
C PRO A 360 -11.60 12.72 -10.02
N VAL A 361 -10.66 13.07 -9.15
CA VAL A 361 -9.74 12.12 -8.51
C VAL A 361 -10.49 11.19 -7.58
N ALA A 362 -11.38 11.73 -6.77
CA ALA A 362 -12.19 10.99 -5.81
C ALA A 362 -13.07 9.93 -6.50
N LEU A 363 -13.73 10.27 -7.60
CA LEU A 363 -14.66 9.38 -8.28
C LEU A 363 -14.00 8.57 -9.41
N GLY A 364 -12.81 8.95 -9.87
CA GLY A 364 -12.07 8.24 -10.93
C GLY A 364 -12.68 8.48 -12.32
N SER A 365 -13.22 9.67 -12.53
CA SER A 365 -13.80 10.14 -13.79
C SER A 365 -12.75 10.79 -14.68
#